data_6b25b976e9387ad2f6f0052ed5ba0b82
#
_entry.id   6b25b976e9387ad2f6f0052ed5ba0b82
#
_cell.length_a   1.000
_cell.length_b   1.000
_cell.length_c   1.000
_cell.angle_alpha   90.00
_cell.angle_beta   90.00
_cell.angle_gamma   90.00
#
_symmetry.space_group_name_H-M   'P 1'
#
loop_
_entity.id
_entity.type
_entity.pdbx_description
1 polymer ?
#
loop_
_entity_poly.entity_id
_entity_poly.type
_entity_poly.pdbx_seq_one_letter_code
_entity_poly.pdbx_strand_id
1 'polypeptide(L)'
;MKEIEFNLLDEPWIRVRDDSCQVHEVSLTDALLHAHQYTSLSGELPTQDIVILRLMLAVLHTVFSRVDADGNAAELEDEEEAVERWTDLWELGQLPEEPIREYLEKWHERFWLFHPERPFGQVAGLDSRLYDVKKLNGEILQSDHKERFFSSYSGEEKNKMSYGQAARWLLTLNGFSDVGIKKPDPKRVGWLAELGIVYVEGKNLFETLMLNFILVDFSGEYRKEMPLWERDKIVIEGNEENPIPETHSELYTGSFANVGVGENNAVSGRIKCVQHSEKFS
;
A
#
# COMPACT_ATOMS: atom_id res chain seq x y z
N MET A 1 -15.97 12.88 -18.91
CA MET A 1 -15.13 11.66 -18.86
C MET A 1 -14.43 11.70 -17.51
N LYS A 2 -14.36 10.59 -16.77
CA LYS A 2 -13.46 10.54 -15.60
C LYS A 2 -12.04 10.57 -16.15
N GLU A 3 -11.26 11.54 -15.75
CA GLU A 3 -9.88 11.70 -16.19
C GLU A 3 -8.98 10.69 -15.47
N ILE A 4 -7.90 10.27 -16.13
CA ILE A 4 -6.84 9.48 -15.52
C ILE A 4 -5.91 10.48 -14.86
N GLU A 5 -5.74 10.38 -13.55
CA GLU A 5 -4.98 11.34 -12.78
C GLU A 5 -4.19 10.68 -11.65
N PHE A 6 -3.05 11.23 -11.34
CA PHE A 6 -2.20 10.91 -10.22
C PHE A 6 -1.62 9.50 -10.25
N ASN A 7 -0.46 9.34 -10.91
CA ASN A 7 0.28 8.10 -10.91
C ASN A 7 1.16 7.98 -9.66
N LEU A 8 1.01 6.90 -8.92
CA LEU A 8 1.75 6.67 -7.67
C LEU A 8 3.25 6.42 -7.87
N LEU A 9 3.67 6.10 -9.10
CA LEU A 9 5.09 5.92 -9.44
C LEU A 9 5.79 7.26 -9.68
N ASP A 10 5.06 8.28 -10.16
CA ASP A 10 5.64 9.53 -10.62
C ASP A 10 5.36 10.70 -9.67
N GLU A 11 4.15 10.74 -9.13
CA GLU A 11 3.68 11.86 -8.32
C GLU A 11 4.08 11.73 -6.85
N PRO A 12 4.39 12.84 -6.16
CA PRO A 12 4.83 12.79 -4.76
C PRO A 12 3.64 12.51 -3.81
N TRP A 13 3.76 11.44 -3.00
CA TRP A 13 2.74 11.07 -2.02
C TRP A 13 3.28 10.32 -0.80
N ILE A 14 4.46 9.72 -0.89
CA ILE A 14 5.11 9.04 0.23
C ILE A 14 5.90 10.07 1.02
N ARG A 15 5.62 10.17 2.30
CA ARG A 15 6.36 11.06 3.20
C ARG A 15 7.57 10.35 3.76
N VAL A 16 8.73 10.91 3.48
CA VAL A 16 10.03 10.43 3.95
C VAL A 16 10.72 11.51 4.78
N ARG A 17 11.60 11.11 5.67
CA ARG A 17 12.44 12.02 6.46
C ARG A 17 13.88 11.88 6.01
N ASP A 18 14.55 13.00 5.84
CA ASP A 18 15.99 13.05 5.56
C ASP A 18 16.86 13.12 6.83
N ASP A 19 18.18 13.12 6.68
CA ASP A 19 19.15 13.25 7.77
C ASP A 19 19.05 14.60 8.52
N SER A 20 18.50 15.61 7.87
CA SER A 20 18.25 16.94 8.47
C SER A 20 16.93 16.99 9.24
N CYS A 21 16.25 15.86 9.42
CA CYS A 21 14.91 15.74 10.00
C CYS A 21 13.81 16.50 9.23
N GLN A 22 14.06 16.86 7.97
CA GLN A 22 13.05 17.46 7.11
C GLN A 22 12.18 16.36 6.50
N VAL A 23 10.89 16.65 6.35
CA VAL A 23 9.93 15.72 5.74
C VAL A 23 9.63 16.19 4.33
N HIS A 24 9.79 15.29 3.37
CA HIS A 24 9.51 15.49 1.95
C HIS A 24 8.41 14.54 1.49
N GLU A 25 7.67 14.92 0.47
CA GLU A 25 6.82 13.99 -0.27
C GLU A 25 7.55 13.58 -1.55
N VAL A 26 7.62 12.27 -1.78
CA VAL A 26 8.31 11.64 -2.92
C VAL A 26 7.40 10.62 -3.58
N SER A 27 7.70 10.23 -4.81
CA SER A 27 6.98 9.16 -5.51
C SER A 27 7.37 7.77 -4.98
N LEU A 28 6.62 6.73 -5.38
CA LEU A 28 6.99 5.36 -5.02
C LEU A 28 8.33 4.96 -5.65
N THR A 29 8.57 5.35 -6.89
CA THR A 29 9.84 5.10 -7.58
C THR A 29 11.00 5.77 -6.83
N ASP A 30 10.85 7.04 -6.51
CA ASP A 30 11.89 7.78 -5.79
C ASP A 30 12.14 7.21 -4.38
N ALA A 31 11.08 6.87 -3.64
CA ALA A 31 11.20 6.28 -2.31
C ALA A 31 11.98 4.96 -2.30
N LEU A 32 11.83 4.14 -3.35
CA LEU A 32 12.58 2.90 -3.52
C LEU A 32 14.04 3.17 -3.93
N LEU A 33 14.26 3.91 -5.00
CA LEU A 33 15.59 4.10 -5.57
C LEU A 33 16.53 4.91 -4.66
N HIS A 34 15.98 5.82 -3.86
CA HIS A 34 16.73 6.64 -2.91
C HIS A 34 16.53 6.26 -1.45
N ALA A 35 16.02 5.03 -1.17
CA ALA A 35 15.78 4.56 0.19
C ALA A 35 17.00 4.71 1.13
N HIS A 36 18.20 4.57 0.62
CA HIS A 36 19.44 4.73 1.37
C HIS A 36 19.73 6.18 1.81
N GLN A 37 19.07 7.18 1.21
CA GLN A 37 19.20 8.60 1.54
C GLN A 37 18.16 9.08 2.56
N TYR A 38 17.12 8.32 2.81
CA TYR A 38 16.06 8.67 3.75
C TYR A 38 16.26 7.93 5.07
N THR A 39 16.10 8.63 6.19
CA THR A 39 16.20 8.01 7.51
C THR A 39 15.02 7.11 7.82
N SER A 40 13.80 7.52 7.41
CA SER A 40 12.57 6.76 7.69
C SER A 40 11.40 7.24 6.84
N LEU A 41 10.33 6.46 6.82
CA LEU A 41 9.00 6.94 6.49
C LEU A 41 8.53 7.92 7.57
N SER A 42 7.65 8.85 7.22
CA SER A 42 7.14 9.90 8.14
C SER A 42 5.72 10.33 7.77
N GLY A 43 4.81 9.38 7.74
CA GLY A 43 3.38 9.61 7.48
C GLY A 43 2.72 10.47 8.54
N GLU A 44 1.45 10.76 8.35
CA GLU A 44 0.63 11.48 9.34
C GLU A 44 0.35 10.62 10.58
N LEU A 45 0.40 9.29 10.39
CA LEU A 45 0.20 8.28 11.43
C LEU A 45 1.18 7.12 11.24
N PRO A 46 1.66 6.47 12.31
CA PRO A 46 2.51 5.29 12.20
C PRO A 46 1.86 4.13 11.41
N THR A 47 0.53 4.05 11.39
CA THR A 47 -0.20 3.07 10.60
C THR A 47 -0.09 3.30 9.09
N GLN A 48 0.13 4.53 8.66
CA GLN A 48 0.43 4.83 7.25
C GLN A 48 1.81 4.32 6.86
N ASP A 49 2.80 4.50 7.72
CA ASP A 49 4.18 4.06 7.45
C ASP A 49 4.23 2.55 7.24
N ILE A 50 3.51 1.79 8.05
CA ILE A 50 3.48 0.33 7.94
C ILE A 50 2.86 -0.17 6.62
N VAL A 51 1.76 0.43 6.17
CA VAL A 51 1.12 0.01 4.91
C VAL A 51 1.92 0.44 3.68
N ILE A 52 2.62 1.57 3.77
CA ILE A 52 3.53 2.03 2.71
C ILE A 52 4.77 1.14 2.66
N LEU A 53 5.37 0.83 3.81
CA LEU A 53 6.48 -0.12 3.92
C LEU A 53 6.12 -1.45 3.25
N ARG A 54 4.93 -1.97 3.52
CA ARG A 54 4.48 -3.22 2.89
C ARG A 54 4.29 -3.12 1.38
N LEU A 55 3.79 -1.99 0.88
CA LEU A 55 3.71 -1.77 -0.56
C LEU A 55 5.10 -1.80 -1.20
N MET A 56 6.08 -1.12 -0.58
CA MET A 56 7.47 -1.13 -1.03
C MET A 56 8.05 -2.55 -0.98
N LEU A 57 7.83 -3.28 0.11
CA LEU A 57 8.25 -4.68 0.24
C LEU A 57 7.60 -5.58 -0.80
N ALA A 58 6.32 -5.38 -1.14
CA ALA A 58 5.65 -6.15 -2.18
C ALA A 58 6.27 -5.92 -3.57
N VAL A 59 6.71 -4.68 -3.87
CA VAL A 59 7.48 -4.40 -5.09
C VAL A 59 8.81 -5.14 -5.07
N LEU A 60 9.59 -5.02 -3.99
CA LEU A 60 10.90 -5.66 -3.87
C LEU A 60 10.78 -7.19 -3.96
N HIS A 61 9.80 -7.76 -3.26
CA HIS A 61 9.55 -9.19 -3.29
C HIS A 61 9.25 -9.67 -4.72
N THR A 62 8.39 -8.95 -5.44
CA THR A 62 8.02 -9.32 -6.80
C THR A 62 9.20 -9.20 -7.78
N VAL A 63 10.04 -8.19 -7.62
CA VAL A 63 11.23 -7.99 -8.45
C VAL A 63 12.26 -9.08 -8.15
N PHE A 64 12.74 -9.12 -6.91
CA PHE A 64 13.91 -9.93 -6.54
C PHE A 64 13.60 -11.41 -6.28
N SER A 65 12.37 -11.83 -6.36
CA SER A 65 12.05 -13.25 -6.50
C SER A 65 12.21 -13.77 -7.93
N ARG A 66 12.37 -12.89 -8.91
CA ARG A 66 12.38 -13.23 -10.35
C ARG A 66 13.69 -12.87 -11.04
N VAL A 67 14.41 -11.88 -10.52
CA VAL A 67 15.68 -11.42 -11.07
C VAL A 67 16.74 -11.29 -9.98
N ASP A 68 18.01 -11.36 -10.38
CA ASP A 68 19.14 -11.06 -9.50
C ASP A 68 19.36 -9.55 -9.31
N ALA A 69 20.42 -9.16 -8.58
CA ALA A 69 20.74 -7.77 -8.32
C ALA A 69 21.14 -7.01 -9.60
N ASP A 70 21.60 -7.70 -10.63
CA ASP A 70 21.99 -7.14 -11.93
C ASP A 70 20.80 -7.07 -12.92
N GLY A 71 19.64 -7.61 -12.54
CA GLY A 71 18.43 -7.65 -13.38
C GLY A 71 18.35 -8.85 -14.32
N ASN A 72 19.26 -9.83 -14.20
CA ASN A 72 19.17 -11.04 -15.00
C ASN A 72 18.05 -11.95 -14.47
N ALA A 73 17.37 -12.66 -15.36
CA ALA A 73 16.33 -13.62 -14.97
C ALA A 73 16.94 -14.74 -14.10
N ALA A 74 16.49 -14.83 -12.86
CA ALA A 74 16.92 -15.77 -11.85
C ALA A 74 15.79 -15.98 -10.83
N GLU A 75 14.81 -16.81 -11.21
CA GLU A 75 13.72 -17.18 -10.29
C GLU A 75 14.29 -17.97 -9.11
N LEU A 76 13.80 -17.69 -7.90
CA LEU A 76 14.22 -18.43 -6.71
C LEU A 76 13.62 -19.84 -6.72
N GLU A 77 14.44 -20.83 -6.41
CA GLU A 77 14.04 -22.24 -6.35
C GLU A 77 14.04 -22.78 -4.90
N ASP A 78 14.89 -22.23 -4.03
CA ASP A 78 15.02 -22.69 -2.65
C ASP A 78 15.43 -21.58 -1.66
N GLU A 79 15.59 -21.98 -0.39
CA GLU A 79 15.96 -21.08 0.72
C GLU A 79 17.42 -20.57 0.58
N GLU A 80 18.35 -21.39 0.07
CA GLU A 80 19.75 -21.03 -0.05
C GLU A 80 19.90 -19.86 -1.04
N GLU A 81 19.27 -19.95 -2.21
CA GLU A 81 19.22 -18.90 -3.20
C GLU A 81 18.55 -17.62 -2.68
N ALA A 82 17.51 -17.77 -1.85
CA ALA A 82 16.84 -16.61 -1.25
C ALA A 82 17.74 -15.88 -0.26
N VAL A 83 18.52 -16.61 0.55
CA VAL A 83 19.50 -16.02 1.49
C VAL A 83 20.66 -15.37 0.73
N GLU A 84 21.17 -16.02 -0.32
CA GLU A 84 22.21 -15.44 -1.17
C GLU A 84 21.72 -14.14 -1.82
N ARG A 85 20.53 -14.14 -2.44
CA ARG A 85 19.90 -12.97 -3.03
C ARG A 85 19.75 -11.82 -2.04
N TRP A 86 19.28 -12.13 -0.83
CA TRP A 86 19.15 -11.13 0.23
C TRP A 86 20.52 -10.56 0.63
N THR A 87 21.54 -11.41 0.73
CA THR A 87 22.90 -11.01 1.10
C THR A 87 23.50 -10.10 0.05
N ASP A 88 23.40 -10.46 -1.23
CA ASP A 88 23.89 -9.64 -2.34
C ASP A 88 23.26 -8.25 -2.34
N LEU A 89 21.94 -8.18 -2.18
CA LEU A 89 21.21 -6.90 -2.10
C LEU A 89 21.63 -6.08 -0.88
N TRP A 90 21.84 -6.72 0.27
CA TRP A 90 22.29 -6.05 1.49
C TRP A 90 23.67 -5.43 1.33
N GLU A 91 24.62 -6.16 0.71
CA GLU A 91 25.98 -5.71 0.52
C GLU A 91 26.12 -4.51 -0.42
N LEU A 92 25.16 -4.29 -1.31
CA LEU A 92 25.12 -3.08 -2.16
C LEU A 92 24.91 -1.80 -1.36
N GLY A 93 24.31 -1.85 -0.18
CA GLY A 93 23.99 -0.68 0.64
C GLY A 93 22.93 0.27 0.07
N GLN A 94 22.37 -0.08 -1.08
CA GLN A 94 21.28 0.62 -1.77
C GLN A 94 20.53 -0.36 -2.68
N LEU A 95 19.29 -0.05 -3.02
CA LEU A 95 18.53 -0.88 -3.94
C LEU A 95 19.03 -0.71 -5.39
N PRO A 96 19.14 -1.81 -6.16
CA PRO A 96 19.54 -1.74 -7.57
C PRO A 96 18.48 -0.97 -8.39
N GLU A 97 18.92 0.05 -9.11
CA GLU A 97 18.01 0.95 -9.83
C GLU A 97 17.36 0.27 -11.03
N GLU A 98 18.17 -0.37 -11.88
CA GLU A 98 17.70 -0.87 -13.18
C GLU A 98 16.57 -1.92 -13.08
N PRO A 99 16.69 -2.99 -12.26
CA PRO A 99 15.63 -4.00 -12.14
C PRO A 99 14.32 -3.43 -11.60
N ILE A 100 14.41 -2.51 -10.64
CA ILE A 100 13.22 -1.88 -10.03
C ILE A 100 12.55 -0.97 -11.05
N ARG A 101 13.31 -0.13 -11.72
CA ARG A 101 12.79 0.81 -12.73
C ARG A 101 12.13 0.07 -13.89
N GLU A 102 12.79 -0.93 -14.45
CA GLU A 102 12.25 -1.74 -15.54
C GLU A 102 10.93 -2.41 -15.15
N TYR A 103 10.88 -2.96 -13.94
CA TYR A 103 9.66 -3.57 -13.43
C TYR A 103 8.52 -2.56 -13.24
N LEU A 104 8.79 -1.41 -12.64
CA LEU A 104 7.78 -0.39 -12.39
C LEU A 104 7.27 0.24 -13.69
N GLU A 105 8.15 0.50 -14.68
CA GLU A 105 7.78 0.99 -16.00
C GLU A 105 6.86 0.01 -16.75
N LYS A 106 7.15 -1.28 -16.66
CA LYS A 106 6.28 -2.33 -17.24
C LYS A 106 4.86 -2.27 -16.71
N TRP A 107 4.69 -1.92 -15.45
CA TRP A 107 3.38 -1.89 -14.79
C TRP A 107 2.84 -0.48 -14.53
N HIS A 108 3.46 0.54 -15.10
CA HIS A 108 3.13 1.95 -14.89
C HIS A 108 1.63 2.24 -14.99
N GLU A 109 0.95 1.73 -16.00
CA GLU A 109 -0.49 1.93 -16.22
C GLU A 109 -1.40 1.33 -15.13
N ARG A 110 -0.83 0.60 -14.18
CA ARG A 110 -1.57 -0.03 -13.08
C ARG A 110 -1.50 0.77 -11.78
N PHE A 111 -0.74 1.87 -11.76
CA PHE A 111 -0.50 2.69 -10.56
C PHE A 111 -1.25 4.02 -10.56
N TRP A 112 -2.23 4.19 -11.45
CA TRP A 112 -3.10 5.36 -11.45
C TRP A 112 -4.06 5.34 -10.28
N LEU A 113 -3.99 6.35 -9.38
CA LEU A 113 -4.91 6.47 -8.25
C LEU A 113 -6.36 6.67 -8.72
N PHE A 114 -6.54 7.49 -9.75
CA PHE A 114 -7.81 7.75 -10.40
C PHE A 114 -7.79 7.21 -11.83
N HIS A 115 -8.48 6.09 -12.03
CA HIS A 115 -8.66 5.47 -13.34
C HIS A 115 -10.10 4.99 -13.48
N PRO A 116 -10.78 5.19 -14.62
CA PRO A 116 -12.19 4.84 -14.77
C PRO A 116 -12.47 3.35 -14.64
N GLU A 117 -11.53 2.50 -15.05
CA GLU A 117 -11.70 1.04 -15.12
C GLU A 117 -10.79 0.29 -14.13
N ARG A 118 -9.60 0.80 -13.84
CA ARG A 118 -8.56 0.09 -13.07
C ARG A 118 -7.84 1.00 -12.10
N PRO A 119 -8.54 1.64 -11.15
CA PRO A 119 -7.89 2.50 -10.16
C PRO A 119 -7.06 1.65 -9.20
N PHE A 120 -5.85 2.09 -8.87
CA PHE A 120 -4.94 1.37 -7.99
C PHE A 120 -5.57 1.08 -6.63
N GLY A 121 -5.54 -0.19 -6.22
CA GLY A 121 -6.05 -0.63 -4.91
C GLY A 121 -7.55 -0.38 -4.70
N GLN A 122 -8.32 -0.19 -5.76
CA GLN A 122 -9.73 0.17 -5.70
C GLN A 122 -10.56 -0.67 -6.68
N VAL A 123 -11.86 -0.71 -6.47
CA VAL A 123 -12.80 -1.41 -7.34
C VAL A 123 -13.60 -0.42 -8.16
N ALA A 124 -13.42 -0.44 -9.48
CA ALA A 124 -14.16 0.44 -10.37
C ALA A 124 -15.67 0.13 -10.35
N GLY A 125 -16.48 1.18 -10.42
CA GLY A 125 -17.96 1.02 -10.50
C GLY A 125 -18.63 0.56 -9.21
N LEU A 126 -17.89 0.52 -8.10
CA LEU A 126 -18.42 0.07 -6.82
C LEU A 126 -19.57 0.94 -6.32
N ASP A 127 -20.71 0.33 -6.07
CA ASP A 127 -21.86 0.97 -5.42
C ASP A 127 -21.89 0.63 -3.93
N SER A 128 -21.50 1.59 -3.10
CA SER A 128 -21.42 1.40 -1.66
C SER A 128 -21.73 2.69 -0.90
N ARG A 129 -21.89 2.56 0.42
CA ARG A 129 -22.09 3.71 1.30
C ARG A 129 -20.91 4.67 1.20
N LEU A 130 -21.23 5.96 1.06
CA LEU A 130 -20.24 7.04 1.02
C LEU A 130 -20.00 7.59 2.42
N TYR A 131 -18.75 7.89 2.73
CA TYR A 131 -18.31 8.54 3.95
C TYR A 131 -17.60 9.85 3.63
N ASP A 132 -17.77 10.84 4.50
CA ASP A 132 -17.09 12.13 4.36
C ASP A 132 -15.59 12.00 4.65
N VAL A 133 -14.77 12.75 3.89
CA VAL A 133 -13.31 12.84 4.08
C VAL A 133 -12.94 13.30 5.48
N LYS A 134 -13.75 14.15 6.14
CA LYS A 134 -13.52 14.58 7.52
C LYS A 134 -13.34 13.42 8.51
N LYS A 135 -13.88 12.24 8.22
CA LYS A 135 -13.68 11.05 9.05
C LYS A 135 -12.26 10.50 9.01
N LEU A 136 -11.50 10.86 7.99
CA LEU A 136 -10.11 10.48 7.83
C LEU A 136 -9.15 11.58 8.31
N ASN A 137 -9.45 12.84 8.02
CA ASN A 137 -8.58 13.98 8.35
C ASN A 137 -8.34 14.15 9.86
N GLY A 138 -7.59 13.23 10.44
CA GLY A 138 -7.22 13.22 11.85
C GLY A 138 -8.31 12.68 12.79
N GLU A 139 -9.45 12.26 12.30
CA GLU A 139 -10.57 11.80 13.14
C GLU A 139 -10.78 10.28 13.11
N ILE A 140 -9.90 9.55 12.50
CA ILE A 140 -9.86 8.08 12.35
C ILE A 140 -11.14 7.38 12.81
N LEU A 141 -12.00 6.99 11.85
CA LEU A 141 -13.13 6.05 12.02
C LEU A 141 -13.92 6.20 13.34
N GLN A 142 -13.99 7.38 13.90
CA GLN A 142 -14.78 7.58 15.11
C GLN A 142 -16.26 7.74 14.75
N SER A 143 -17.12 7.34 15.68
CA SER A 143 -18.56 7.50 15.52
C SER A 143 -18.92 8.96 15.26
N ASP A 144 -19.98 9.20 14.49
CA ASP A 144 -20.50 10.52 14.16
C ASP A 144 -20.83 11.41 15.40
N HIS A 145 -20.76 10.83 16.59
CA HIS A 145 -21.12 11.46 17.87
C HIS A 145 -19.91 11.84 18.75
N LYS A 146 -18.68 11.56 18.29
CA LYS A 146 -17.47 11.93 19.06
C LYS A 146 -16.64 12.92 18.28
N GLU A 147 -16.62 14.16 18.72
CA GLU A 147 -15.71 15.16 18.19
C GLU A 147 -14.33 15.01 18.83
N ARG A 148 -13.27 15.08 18.03
CA ARG A 148 -11.91 15.20 18.57
C ARG A 148 -11.68 16.60 19.10
N PHE A 149 -11.18 16.67 20.32
CA PHE A 149 -10.79 17.95 20.92
C PHE A 149 -9.54 18.56 20.28
N PHE A 150 -8.70 17.73 19.67
CA PHE A 150 -7.44 18.16 19.05
C PHE A 150 -7.34 17.59 17.64
N SER A 151 -7.87 18.30 16.67
CA SER A 151 -7.72 18.01 15.24
C SER A 151 -6.78 19.03 14.62
N SER A 152 -5.88 18.58 13.74
CA SER A 152 -5.01 19.44 12.94
C SER A 152 -5.78 20.23 11.87
N TYR A 153 -7.00 19.82 11.60
CA TYR A 153 -7.88 20.42 10.60
C TYR A 153 -9.11 21.02 11.26
N SER A 154 -9.57 22.17 10.77
CA SER A 154 -10.77 22.85 11.25
C SER A 154 -11.64 23.35 10.11
N GLY A 155 -12.93 23.60 10.37
CA GLY A 155 -13.87 24.15 9.40
C GLY A 155 -13.92 23.33 8.10
N GLU A 156 -13.92 24.00 6.98
CA GLU A 156 -14.01 23.41 5.63
C GLU A 156 -12.77 22.58 5.24
N GLU A 157 -11.61 22.85 5.85
CA GLU A 157 -10.38 22.11 5.56
C GLU A 157 -10.48 20.62 5.94
N LYS A 158 -11.34 20.27 6.88
CA LYS A 158 -11.63 18.86 7.24
C LYS A 158 -12.22 18.07 6.08
N ASN A 159 -12.87 18.74 5.14
CA ASN A 159 -13.54 18.11 4.00
C ASN A 159 -12.67 18.02 2.75
N LYS A 160 -11.42 18.45 2.84
CA LYS A 160 -10.48 18.45 1.72
C LYS A 160 -9.27 17.57 2.05
N MET A 161 -8.72 16.92 1.04
CA MET A 161 -7.43 16.24 1.13
C MET A 161 -6.74 16.29 -0.24
N SER A 162 -5.41 16.33 -0.23
CA SER A 162 -4.62 16.23 -1.45
C SER A 162 -4.68 14.80 -2.02
N TYR A 163 -4.26 14.63 -3.27
CA TYR A 163 -4.15 13.31 -3.89
C TYR A 163 -3.14 12.42 -3.15
N GLY A 164 -2.01 12.99 -2.72
CA GLY A 164 -1.02 12.29 -1.92
C GLY A 164 -1.59 11.82 -0.57
N GLN A 165 -2.35 12.66 0.13
CA GLN A 165 -3.07 12.26 1.34
C GLN A 165 -4.08 11.14 1.04
N ALA A 166 -4.81 11.25 -0.07
CA ALA A 166 -5.79 10.25 -0.47
C ALA A 166 -5.14 8.89 -0.73
N ALA A 167 -3.97 8.86 -1.37
CA ALA A 167 -3.20 7.64 -1.58
C ALA A 167 -2.79 6.99 -0.25
N ARG A 168 -2.22 7.76 0.68
CA ARG A 168 -1.84 7.27 2.01
C ARG A 168 -3.05 6.71 2.79
N TRP A 169 -4.16 7.44 2.79
CA TRP A 169 -5.37 6.99 3.47
C TRP A 169 -6.03 5.78 2.81
N LEU A 170 -5.99 5.67 1.48
CA LEU A 170 -6.48 4.50 0.77
C LEU A 170 -5.78 3.23 1.27
N LEU A 171 -4.46 3.24 1.32
CA LEU A 171 -3.67 2.11 1.81
C LEU A 171 -3.96 1.81 3.28
N THR A 172 -4.05 2.86 4.11
CA THR A 172 -4.34 2.70 5.54
C THR A 172 -5.73 2.08 5.77
N LEU A 173 -6.73 2.52 5.03
CA LEU A 173 -8.07 1.95 5.12
C LEU A 173 -8.09 0.49 4.68
N ASN A 174 -7.46 0.17 3.57
CA ASN A 174 -7.39 -1.20 3.08
C ASN A 174 -6.66 -2.13 4.08
N GLY A 175 -5.66 -1.61 4.79
CA GLY A 175 -4.92 -2.38 5.78
C GLY A 175 -5.61 -2.49 7.16
N PHE A 176 -6.20 -1.42 7.64
CA PHE A 176 -6.62 -1.30 9.05
C PHE A 176 -8.13 -1.09 9.28
N SER A 177 -8.95 -0.97 8.24
CA SER A 177 -10.37 -0.72 8.45
C SER A 177 -11.07 -1.92 9.08
N ASP A 178 -11.68 -1.72 10.25
CA ASP A 178 -12.56 -2.68 10.90
C ASP A 178 -14.04 -2.45 10.54
N VAL A 179 -14.29 -1.41 9.78
CA VAL A 179 -15.59 -0.98 9.26
C VAL A 179 -16.67 -0.78 10.31
N GLY A 180 -16.30 -0.68 11.58
CA GLY A 180 -17.20 -0.28 12.67
C GLY A 180 -18.42 -1.18 12.90
N ILE A 181 -18.31 -2.48 12.64
CA ILE A 181 -19.39 -3.44 12.91
C ILE A 181 -19.32 -3.87 14.37
N LYS A 182 -20.48 -3.92 15.03
CA LYS A 182 -20.62 -4.36 16.44
C LYS A 182 -20.14 -5.80 16.70
N LYS A 183 -20.02 -6.62 15.66
CA LYS A 183 -19.36 -7.93 15.68
C LYS A 183 -18.46 -7.97 14.45
N PRO A 184 -17.15 -7.80 14.62
CA PRO A 184 -16.22 -7.94 13.52
C PRO A 184 -16.37 -9.35 12.93
N ASP A 185 -16.65 -9.39 11.64
CA ASP A 185 -16.51 -10.60 10.86
C ASP A 185 -15.08 -10.59 10.36
N PRO A 186 -14.23 -11.57 10.72
CA PRO A 186 -12.84 -11.62 10.31
C PRO A 186 -12.64 -11.49 8.79
N LYS A 187 -13.66 -11.86 8.02
CA LYS A 187 -13.64 -11.74 6.56
C LYS A 187 -13.91 -10.33 6.03
N ARG A 188 -14.21 -9.37 6.91
CA ARG A 188 -14.61 -8.00 6.55
C ARG A 188 -13.70 -6.91 7.10
N VAL A 189 -12.70 -7.28 7.88
CA VAL A 189 -11.72 -6.35 8.43
C VAL A 189 -10.48 -6.29 7.55
N GLY A 190 -9.84 -5.13 7.53
CA GLY A 190 -8.52 -5.01 6.93
C GLY A 190 -7.56 -5.99 7.59
N TRP A 191 -6.71 -6.62 6.81
CA TRP A 191 -5.85 -7.72 7.28
C TRP A 191 -4.87 -7.34 8.42
N LEU A 192 -4.64 -6.04 8.67
CA LEU A 192 -3.86 -5.52 9.81
C LEU A 192 -4.72 -5.18 11.03
N ALA A 193 -6.05 -5.14 10.90
CA ALA A 193 -6.92 -4.58 11.93
C ALA A 193 -6.98 -5.41 13.22
N GLU A 194 -6.73 -6.72 13.12
CA GLU A 194 -6.77 -7.66 14.25
C GLU A 194 -5.39 -8.09 14.71
N LEU A 195 -4.33 -7.72 13.98
CA LEU A 195 -2.97 -8.15 14.26
C LEU A 195 -2.12 -6.99 14.78
N GLY A 196 -1.35 -7.25 15.81
CA GLY A 196 -0.20 -6.42 16.12
C GLY A 196 0.90 -6.72 15.11
N ILE A 197 1.51 -5.67 14.56
CA ILE A 197 2.62 -5.80 13.63
C ILE A 197 3.89 -5.37 14.32
N VAL A 198 4.91 -6.20 14.21
CA VAL A 198 6.27 -5.89 14.60
C VAL A 198 7.09 -5.80 13.32
N TYR A 199 7.75 -4.69 13.09
CA TYR A 199 8.74 -4.52 12.04
C TYR A 199 10.04 -4.01 12.64
N VAL A 200 11.14 -4.24 11.93
CA VAL A 200 12.48 -3.87 12.39
C VAL A 200 12.90 -2.58 11.69
N GLU A 201 13.33 -1.59 12.45
CA GLU A 201 13.88 -0.36 11.91
C GLU A 201 15.40 -0.48 11.76
N GLY A 202 15.92 -0.10 10.59
CA GLY A 202 17.34 0.07 10.30
C GLY A 202 17.79 1.50 10.53
N LYS A 203 19.02 1.82 10.14
CA LYS A 203 19.57 3.18 10.25
C LYS A 203 19.00 4.14 9.22
N ASN A 204 18.53 3.59 8.12
CA ASN A 204 17.85 4.31 7.03
C ASN A 204 16.73 3.46 6.46
N LEU A 205 15.99 4.01 5.50
CA LEU A 205 14.85 3.32 4.90
C LEU A 205 15.27 2.07 4.10
N PHE A 206 16.46 2.08 3.48
CA PHE A 206 17.02 0.89 2.81
C PHE A 206 17.23 -0.25 3.81
N GLU A 207 17.94 -0.01 4.92
CA GLU A 207 18.13 -1.03 5.95
C GLU A 207 16.79 -1.50 6.53
N THR A 208 15.85 -0.58 6.75
CA THR A 208 14.49 -0.93 7.22
C THR A 208 13.77 -1.85 6.24
N LEU A 209 13.85 -1.56 4.94
CA LEU A 209 13.28 -2.44 3.92
C LEU A 209 13.95 -3.81 3.96
N MET A 210 15.27 -3.86 3.92
CA MET A 210 16.02 -5.13 3.88
C MET A 210 15.80 -5.99 5.13
N LEU A 211 15.74 -5.40 6.32
CA LEU A 211 15.49 -6.14 7.57
C LEU A 211 14.08 -6.74 7.67
N ASN A 212 13.14 -6.25 6.86
CA ASN A 212 11.77 -6.78 6.78
C ASN A 212 11.50 -7.52 5.46
N PHE A 213 12.51 -7.66 4.61
CA PHE A 213 12.42 -8.30 3.31
C PHE A 213 12.67 -9.80 3.46
N ILE A 214 11.61 -10.59 3.42
CA ILE A 214 11.64 -12.04 3.59
C ILE A 214 11.20 -12.68 2.28
N LEU A 215 12.10 -13.44 1.66
CA LEU A 215 11.87 -14.08 0.35
C LEU A 215 11.29 -15.49 0.45
N VAL A 216 11.39 -16.13 1.61
CA VAL A 216 10.84 -17.46 1.88
C VAL A 216 9.95 -17.45 3.11
N ASP A 217 8.99 -18.35 3.19
CA ASP A 217 8.13 -18.48 4.37
C ASP A 217 8.82 -19.24 5.52
N PHE A 218 8.12 -19.42 6.64
CA PHE A 218 8.66 -20.13 7.82
C PHE A 218 8.97 -21.62 7.58
N SER A 219 8.46 -22.21 6.51
CA SER A 219 8.75 -23.58 6.11
C SER A 219 9.94 -23.68 5.16
N GLY A 220 10.54 -22.55 4.77
CA GLY A 220 11.59 -22.48 3.75
C GLY A 220 11.03 -22.64 2.35
N GLU A 221 9.71 -22.59 2.18
CA GLU A 221 9.09 -22.68 0.87
C GLU A 221 8.97 -21.30 0.24
N TYR A 222 9.33 -21.21 -1.03
CA TYR A 222 9.06 -20.06 -1.87
C TYR A 222 7.72 -20.22 -2.56
N ARG A 223 6.86 -19.23 -2.41
CA ARG A 223 5.58 -19.17 -3.14
C ARG A 223 5.64 -18.07 -4.18
N LYS A 224 5.37 -18.43 -5.44
CA LYS A 224 5.26 -17.46 -6.51
C LYS A 224 4.01 -16.61 -6.30
N GLU A 225 4.21 -15.40 -5.85
CA GLU A 225 3.15 -14.45 -5.57
C GLU A 225 2.88 -13.55 -6.78
N MET A 226 1.61 -13.18 -6.94
CA MET A 226 1.19 -12.23 -7.96
C MET A 226 0.58 -11.01 -7.26
N PRO A 227 1.26 -9.87 -7.27
CA PRO A 227 0.76 -8.68 -6.62
C PRO A 227 -0.50 -8.15 -7.32
N LEU A 228 -1.23 -7.29 -6.61
CA LEU A 228 -2.51 -6.74 -7.07
C LEU A 228 -2.44 -6.12 -8.47
N TRP A 229 -1.39 -5.37 -8.76
CA TRP A 229 -1.24 -4.66 -10.04
C TRP A 229 -0.94 -5.58 -11.24
N GLU A 230 -0.50 -6.79 -11.01
CA GLU A 230 -0.31 -7.80 -12.06
C GLU A 230 -1.60 -8.56 -12.40
N ARG A 231 -2.63 -8.47 -11.55
CA ARG A 231 -3.90 -9.17 -11.77
C ARG A 231 -4.80 -8.42 -12.73
N ASP A 232 -5.44 -9.13 -13.64
CA ASP A 232 -6.38 -8.51 -14.60
C ASP A 232 -7.64 -7.99 -13.92
N LYS A 233 -8.09 -8.66 -12.87
CA LYS A 233 -9.25 -8.27 -12.08
C LYS A 233 -8.93 -8.41 -10.60
N ILE A 234 -9.40 -7.45 -9.82
CA ILE A 234 -9.48 -7.61 -8.37
C ILE A 234 -10.59 -8.61 -8.12
N VAL A 235 -10.23 -9.77 -7.60
CA VAL A 235 -11.21 -10.80 -7.24
C VAL A 235 -11.80 -10.40 -5.91
N ILE A 236 -13.08 -10.03 -5.91
CA ILE A 236 -13.82 -9.66 -4.70
C ILE A 236 -14.31 -10.94 -3.99
N GLU A 237 -14.50 -12.01 -4.73
CA GLU A 237 -14.86 -13.35 -4.24
C GLU A 237 -13.85 -14.37 -4.76
N GLY A 238 -13.23 -15.10 -3.83
CA GLY A 238 -12.38 -16.22 -4.20
C GLY A 238 -13.24 -17.35 -4.79
N ASN A 239 -12.78 -17.97 -5.85
CA ASN A 239 -13.35 -19.20 -6.40
C ASN A 239 -12.25 -20.26 -6.55
N GLU A 240 -12.63 -21.50 -6.93
CA GLU A 240 -11.65 -22.60 -7.08
C GLU A 240 -10.56 -22.33 -8.12
N GLU A 241 -10.84 -21.47 -9.14
CA GLU A 241 -9.87 -21.12 -10.19
C GLU A 241 -8.99 -19.92 -9.79
N ASN A 242 -9.49 -19.03 -8.91
CA ASN A 242 -8.79 -17.87 -8.37
C ASN A 242 -9.08 -17.76 -6.88
N PRO A 243 -8.44 -18.56 -6.05
CA PRO A 243 -8.58 -18.44 -4.60
C PRO A 243 -8.07 -17.07 -4.14
N ILE A 244 -8.68 -16.53 -3.09
CA ILE A 244 -8.13 -15.35 -2.42
C ILE A 244 -6.76 -15.76 -1.89
N PRO A 245 -5.67 -15.10 -2.32
CA PRO A 245 -4.35 -15.44 -1.88
C PRO A 245 -4.17 -15.27 -0.36
N GLU A 246 -3.40 -16.13 0.31
CA GLU A 246 -3.18 -16.11 1.77
C GLU A 246 -1.86 -15.43 2.21
N THR A 247 -1.11 -14.86 1.28
CA THR A 247 0.29 -14.46 1.49
C THR A 247 0.55 -12.94 1.56
N HIS A 248 1.75 -12.56 1.90
CA HIS A 248 2.16 -11.18 2.25
C HIS A 248 2.04 -10.13 1.13
N SER A 249 2.04 -10.52 -0.16
CA SER A 249 1.75 -9.62 -1.29
C SER A 249 0.28 -9.19 -1.37
N GLU A 250 -0.56 -9.79 -0.55
CA GLU A 250 -2.00 -9.59 -0.50
C GLU A 250 -2.39 -8.36 0.29
N LEU A 251 -1.88 -7.23 -0.11
CA LEU A 251 -2.17 -5.96 0.52
C LEU A 251 -3.67 -5.63 0.60
N TYR A 252 -4.55 -6.42 -0.03
CA TYR A 252 -5.90 -5.94 -0.33
C TYR A 252 -7.02 -6.98 -0.23
N THR A 253 -6.87 -8.01 0.58
CA THR A 253 -7.97 -8.92 0.87
C THR A 253 -8.74 -8.46 2.11
N GLY A 254 -10.01 -8.19 1.98
CA GLY A 254 -10.94 -7.96 3.08
C GLY A 254 -11.73 -6.65 3.01
N SER A 255 -11.12 -5.50 2.84
CA SER A 255 -11.82 -4.23 2.71
C SER A 255 -11.26 -3.41 1.56
N PHE A 256 -12.13 -2.87 0.72
CA PHE A 256 -11.74 -1.95 -0.34
C PHE A 256 -12.26 -0.55 -0.02
N ALA A 257 -11.38 0.43 -0.09
CA ALA A 257 -11.75 1.83 -0.04
C ALA A 257 -11.53 2.46 -1.42
N ASN A 258 -12.48 3.26 -1.86
CA ASN A 258 -12.32 4.07 -3.06
C ASN A 258 -12.29 5.54 -2.68
N VAL A 259 -11.43 6.28 -3.34
CA VAL A 259 -11.37 7.73 -3.24
C VAL A 259 -11.93 8.37 -4.53
N GLY A 260 -12.63 9.46 -4.41
CA GLY A 260 -13.23 10.17 -5.54
C GLY A 260 -12.75 11.61 -5.62
N VAL A 261 -12.66 12.15 -6.83
CA VAL A 261 -12.34 13.56 -7.08
C VAL A 261 -13.60 14.39 -6.99
N GLY A 262 -13.57 15.50 -6.25
CA GLY A 262 -14.63 16.49 -6.20
C GLY A 262 -14.46 17.57 -7.28
N GLU A 263 -15.46 18.47 -7.40
CA GLU A 263 -15.57 19.46 -8.47
C GLU A 263 -14.41 20.48 -8.61
N ASN A 264 -13.44 20.49 -7.69
CA ASN A 264 -12.32 21.45 -7.68
C ASN A 264 -10.94 20.81 -7.69
N ASN A 265 -10.76 19.66 -8.32
CA ASN A 265 -9.47 18.90 -8.33
C ASN A 265 -8.85 18.66 -6.94
N ALA A 266 -9.61 18.84 -5.88
CA ALA A 266 -9.28 18.36 -4.55
C ALA A 266 -10.10 17.09 -4.29
N VAL A 267 -9.51 16.10 -3.65
CA VAL A 267 -10.29 14.97 -3.15
C VAL A 267 -11.28 15.53 -2.15
N SER A 268 -12.48 15.82 -2.60
CA SER A 268 -13.53 16.36 -1.76
C SER A 268 -14.54 15.27 -1.45
N GLY A 269 -14.69 15.04 -0.21
CA GLY A 269 -15.94 14.67 0.40
C GLY A 269 -16.36 13.24 0.41
N ARG A 270 -15.79 12.22 -0.29
CA ARG A 270 -16.42 10.90 -0.22
C ARG A 270 -15.45 9.74 -0.45
N ILE A 271 -15.20 8.99 0.58
CA ILE A 271 -14.53 7.69 0.51
C ILE A 271 -15.61 6.61 0.46
N LYS A 272 -15.50 5.72 -0.52
CA LYS A 272 -16.32 4.53 -0.58
C LYS A 272 -15.57 3.38 0.08
N CYS A 273 -16.04 2.95 1.25
CA CYS A 273 -15.59 1.69 1.83
C CYS A 273 -16.57 0.60 1.45
N VAL A 274 -16.09 -0.47 0.87
CA VAL A 274 -16.86 -1.68 0.62
C VAL A 274 -16.54 -2.70 1.66
N GLN A 275 -17.59 -3.17 2.29
CA GLN A 275 -17.56 -4.40 3.04
C GLN A 275 -17.84 -5.55 2.08
N HIS A 276 -16.93 -6.47 2.01
CA HIS A 276 -17.17 -7.73 1.32
C HIS A 276 -18.27 -8.49 2.07
N SER A 277 -19.45 -8.63 1.48
CA SER A 277 -20.51 -9.46 2.01
C SER A 277 -20.48 -10.81 1.31
N GLU A 278 -19.63 -11.72 1.75
CA GLU A 278 -19.84 -13.11 1.40
C GLU A 278 -21.04 -13.67 2.18
N LYS A 279 -22.06 -14.00 1.45
CA LYS A 279 -22.99 -15.04 1.87
C LYS A 279 -22.41 -16.37 1.42
N PHE A 280 -21.78 -17.09 2.30
CA PHE A 280 -21.62 -18.53 2.12
C PHE A 280 -22.94 -19.16 2.56
N SER A 281 -23.60 -19.79 1.62
CA SER A 281 -24.69 -20.73 1.84
C SER A 281 -24.09 -22.10 2.16
#